data_2477131b9a6789a18a2cccb284f57ba7
#
_entry.id   2477131b9a6789a18a2cccb284f57ba7
#
_cell.length_a   1.000
_cell.length_b   1.000
_cell.length_c   1.000
_cell.angle_alpha   90.00
_cell.angle_beta   90.00
_cell.angle_gamma   90.00
#
_symmetry.space_group_name_H-M   'P 1'
#
loop_
_entity.id
_entity.type
_entity.pdbx_description
1 polymer ?
#
loop_
_entity_poly.entity_id
_entity_poly.type
_entity_poly.pdbx_seq_one_letter_code
_entity_poly.pdbx_strand_id
1 'polypeptide(L)'
;MRPPICLVLTSCEVPDTQKYPPSDFWIEVRFDCIAGFDCHSPEKHDAWLSSLLKLYKNVLITFRPQSRVEQQNEVRYLCYCHWVKMGVPYIDVDFYEPFTEELLALCKHQEGRTQIILSHHIYQYDGNLVKIRHIIREMKKYNPVFCKMAVHCSEAMQALELLSLYKEFPHDLIFSMGREGGFSRIAIPFLGAPYTYAAYSGSIAPGLLPADLLLAIFDWWDKHNA
;
A
#
# COMPACT_ATOMS: atom_id res chain seq x y z
N MET A 1 -4.68 18.49 -12.29
CA MET A 1 -3.45 17.81 -11.76
C MET A 1 -3.75 16.33 -11.65
N ARG A 2 -2.94 15.48 -12.30
CA ARG A 2 -3.10 14.03 -12.30
C ARG A 2 -3.07 13.44 -10.89
N PRO A 3 -4.00 12.52 -10.53
CA PRO A 3 -3.98 11.83 -9.25
C PRO A 3 -2.70 11.01 -9.05
N PRO A 4 -2.11 10.96 -7.83
CA PRO A 4 -0.94 10.16 -7.54
C PRO A 4 -1.19 8.67 -7.70
N ILE A 5 -0.21 7.95 -8.26
CA ILE A 5 -0.25 6.50 -8.46
C ILE A 5 0.90 5.86 -7.69
N CYS A 6 0.62 4.76 -6.99
CA CYS A 6 1.61 3.90 -6.35
C CYS A 6 1.85 2.67 -7.23
N LEU A 7 3.05 2.58 -7.80
CA LEU A 7 3.48 1.43 -8.60
C LEU A 7 3.86 0.27 -7.69
N VAL A 8 3.23 -0.87 -7.90
CA VAL A 8 3.51 -2.07 -7.13
C VAL A 8 4.58 -2.90 -7.84
N LEU A 9 5.74 -3.04 -7.19
CA LEU A 9 6.88 -3.82 -7.68
C LEU A 9 6.90 -5.20 -7.02
N THR A 10 7.06 -6.23 -7.85
CA THR A 10 7.18 -7.65 -7.44
C THR A 10 8.49 -8.27 -7.89
N SER A 11 9.40 -7.44 -8.39
CA SER A 11 10.75 -7.80 -8.84
C SER A 11 11.73 -6.67 -8.49
N CYS A 12 13.03 -6.96 -8.54
CA CYS A 12 14.08 -5.97 -8.31
C CYS A 12 14.33 -5.08 -9.55
N GLU A 13 13.26 -4.64 -10.19
CA GLU A 13 13.32 -3.69 -11.28
C GLU A 13 13.27 -2.26 -10.76
N VAL A 14 13.82 -1.32 -11.51
CA VAL A 14 13.69 0.12 -11.29
C VAL A 14 12.77 0.65 -12.39
N PRO A 15 11.65 1.31 -12.03
CA PRO A 15 10.76 1.85 -13.05
C PRO A 15 11.45 2.88 -13.95
N ASP A 16 11.08 2.88 -15.23
CA ASP A 16 11.53 3.88 -16.18
C ASP A 16 11.10 5.28 -15.72
N THR A 17 12.08 6.09 -15.31
CA THR A 17 11.85 7.43 -14.76
C THR A 17 11.35 8.45 -15.78
N GLN A 18 11.47 8.18 -17.07
CA GLN A 18 10.87 9.03 -18.12
C GLN A 18 9.37 8.79 -18.21
N LYS A 19 8.95 7.53 -18.08
CA LYS A 19 7.55 7.14 -18.11
C LYS A 19 6.86 7.34 -16.76
N TYR A 20 7.57 7.06 -15.66
CA TYR A 20 7.09 7.16 -14.30
C TYR A 20 7.97 8.10 -13.47
N PRO A 21 7.83 9.43 -13.68
CA PRO A 21 8.69 10.41 -13.03
C PRO A 21 8.56 10.36 -11.50
N PRO A 22 9.70 10.40 -10.78
CA PRO A 22 9.72 10.23 -9.32
C PRO A 22 8.93 11.26 -8.53
N SER A 23 8.63 12.43 -9.12
CA SER A 23 7.78 13.46 -8.48
C SER A 23 6.32 13.06 -8.36
N ASP A 24 5.83 12.19 -9.25
CA ASP A 24 4.40 11.92 -9.45
C ASP A 24 3.98 10.54 -8.95
N PHE A 25 4.98 9.68 -8.63
CA PHE A 25 4.72 8.29 -8.30
C PHE A 25 5.22 7.91 -6.91
N TRP A 26 4.43 7.07 -6.26
CA TRP A 26 4.82 6.27 -5.14
C TRP A 26 5.31 4.90 -5.64
N ILE A 27 6.14 4.24 -4.86
CA ILE A 27 6.60 2.87 -5.15
C ILE A 27 6.26 1.98 -3.96
N GLU A 28 5.49 0.93 -4.18
CA GLU A 28 5.34 -0.17 -3.20
C GLU A 28 6.24 -1.33 -3.61
N VAL A 29 7.17 -1.70 -2.74
CA VAL A 29 7.99 -2.90 -2.91
C VAL A 29 7.33 -4.06 -2.14
N ARG A 30 6.89 -5.08 -2.85
CA ARG A 30 6.27 -6.29 -2.31
C ARG A 30 7.32 -7.37 -2.10
N PHE A 31 8.07 -7.32 -0.99
CA PHE A 31 9.11 -8.31 -0.71
C PHE A 31 8.61 -9.74 -0.65
N ASP A 32 7.37 -9.96 -0.20
CA ASP A 32 6.71 -11.27 -0.23
C ASP A 32 6.45 -11.82 -1.64
N CYS A 33 6.54 -10.99 -2.67
CA CYS A 33 6.33 -11.36 -4.08
C CYS A 33 7.63 -11.40 -4.89
N ILE A 34 8.77 -10.92 -4.34
CA ILE A 34 10.05 -10.95 -5.05
C ILE A 34 10.57 -12.38 -5.08
N ALA A 35 10.76 -12.91 -6.30
CA ALA A 35 11.31 -14.23 -6.49
C ALA A 35 12.72 -14.35 -5.89
N GLY A 36 12.96 -15.38 -5.07
CA GLY A 36 14.24 -15.61 -4.42
C GLY A 36 14.56 -14.67 -3.26
N PHE A 37 13.61 -13.87 -2.78
CA PHE A 37 13.81 -13.09 -1.56
C PHE A 37 14.03 -14.02 -0.36
N ASP A 38 15.15 -13.81 0.32
CA ASP A 38 15.54 -14.55 1.52
C ASP A 38 15.33 -13.63 2.75
N CYS A 39 14.28 -13.91 3.52
CA CYS A 39 13.94 -13.13 4.70
C CYS A 39 14.97 -13.24 5.85
N HIS A 40 15.88 -14.24 5.81
CA HIS A 40 16.99 -14.34 6.76
C HIS A 40 18.22 -13.51 6.34
N SER A 41 18.21 -12.94 5.15
CA SER A 41 19.30 -12.14 4.59
C SER A 41 18.73 -10.98 3.77
N PRO A 42 17.90 -10.07 4.38
CA PRO A 42 17.27 -8.97 3.66
C PRO A 42 18.28 -8.00 3.07
N GLU A 43 19.47 -7.90 3.64
CA GLU A 43 20.58 -7.04 3.20
C GLU A 43 21.08 -7.34 1.79
N LYS A 44 20.80 -8.53 1.24
CA LYS A 44 21.13 -8.87 -0.15
C LYS A 44 20.45 -7.95 -1.17
N HIS A 45 19.38 -7.25 -0.75
CA HIS A 45 18.62 -6.33 -1.59
C HIS A 45 18.92 -4.86 -1.32
N ASP A 46 19.82 -4.54 -0.36
CA ASP A 46 20.08 -3.18 0.08
C ASP A 46 20.63 -2.27 -1.02
N ALA A 47 21.51 -2.79 -1.88
CA ALA A 47 22.08 -2.02 -2.99
C ALA A 47 20.99 -1.58 -3.98
N TRP A 48 20.08 -2.48 -4.34
CA TRP A 48 18.95 -2.17 -5.20
C TRP A 48 17.96 -1.23 -4.51
N LEU A 49 17.58 -1.51 -3.27
CA LEU A 49 16.66 -0.68 -2.51
C LEU A 49 17.22 0.73 -2.32
N SER A 50 18.52 0.86 -2.03
CA SER A 50 19.18 2.15 -1.91
C SER A 50 19.18 2.93 -3.23
N SER A 51 19.29 2.26 -4.39
CA SER A 51 19.16 2.93 -5.68
C SER A 51 17.74 3.45 -5.92
N LEU A 52 16.73 2.69 -5.50
CA LEU A 52 15.33 3.09 -5.58
C LEU A 52 15.01 4.29 -4.67
N LEU A 53 15.53 4.27 -3.42
CA LEU A 53 15.39 5.35 -2.43
C LEU A 53 16.05 6.67 -2.88
N LYS A 54 17.10 6.60 -3.68
CA LYS A 54 17.74 7.80 -4.27
C LYS A 54 16.88 8.44 -5.36
N LEU A 55 16.07 7.64 -6.07
CA LEU A 55 15.23 8.11 -7.17
C LEU A 55 13.85 8.57 -6.65
N TYR A 56 13.20 7.76 -5.83
CA TYR A 56 11.83 7.99 -5.39
C TYR A 56 11.77 8.40 -3.92
N LYS A 57 11.09 9.50 -3.63
CA LYS A 57 10.89 9.99 -2.25
C LYS A 57 9.87 9.15 -1.48
N ASN A 58 8.88 8.62 -2.17
CA ASN A 58 7.76 7.89 -1.58
C ASN A 58 7.91 6.39 -1.88
N VAL A 59 8.80 5.72 -1.16
CA VAL A 59 8.99 4.27 -1.23
C VAL A 59 8.34 3.62 -0.01
N LEU A 60 7.43 2.71 -0.28
CA LEU A 60 6.68 1.92 0.69
C LEU A 60 7.13 0.47 0.63
N ILE A 61 7.49 -0.11 1.77
CA ILE A 61 7.77 -1.54 1.86
C ILE A 61 6.59 -2.27 2.46
N THR A 62 6.21 -3.37 1.79
CA THR A 62 5.19 -4.31 2.24
C THR A 62 5.77 -5.72 2.25
N PHE A 63 5.59 -6.42 3.37
CA PHE A 63 6.00 -7.82 3.51
C PHE A 63 4.90 -8.62 4.19
N ARG A 64 4.01 -9.21 3.38
CA ARG A 64 2.87 -10.01 3.87
C ARG A 64 3.29 -11.42 4.25
N PRO A 65 2.63 -12.05 5.25
CA PRO A 65 2.88 -13.44 5.58
C PRO A 65 2.41 -14.35 4.43
N GLN A 66 3.24 -15.29 4.02
CA GLN A 66 2.85 -16.33 3.07
C GLN A 66 1.99 -17.42 3.72
N SER A 67 2.14 -17.58 5.03
CA SER A 67 1.32 -18.46 5.87
C SER A 67 1.22 -17.85 7.28
N ARG A 68 0.20 -18.24 8.05
CA ARG A 68 0.01 -17.79 9.45
C ARG A 68 0.84 -18.61 10.44
N VAL A 69 2.08 -18.93 10.12
CA VAL A 69 2.99 -19.66 11.00
C VAL A 69 3.73 -18.67 11.90
N GLU A 70 3.59 -18.79 13.21
CA GLU A 70 4.19 -17.88 14.21
C GLU A 70 5.69 -17.69 14.05
N GLN A 71 6.42 -18.73 13.65
CA GLN A 71 7.87 -18.68 13.41
C GLN A 71 8.27 -17.66 12.32
N GLN A 72 7.37 -17.29 11.42
CA GLN A 72 7.64 -16.26 10.41
C GLN A 72 7.49 -14.83 10.95
N ASN A 73 6.80 -14.64 12.08
CA ASN A 73 6.54 -13.30 12.61
C ASN A 73 7.82 -12.64 13.11
N GLU A 74 8.69 -13.37 13.83
CA GLU A 74 9.96 -12.84 14.31
C GLU A 74 10.88 -12.42 13.16
N VAL A 75 11.01 -13.28 12.14
CA VAL A 75 11.84 -12.98 10.96
C VAL A 75 11.29 -11.78 10.20
N ARG A 76 9.99 -11.67 10.04
CA ARG A 76 9.35 -10.53 9.38
C ARG A 76 9.56 -9.23 10.18
N TYR A 77 9.44 -9.31 11.51
CA TYR A 77 9.76 -8.19 12.39
C TYR A 77 11.20 -7.70 12.21
N LEU A 78 12.18 -8.63 12.18
CA LEU A 78 13.58 -8.31 11.96
C LEU A 78 13.83 -7.66 10.59
N CYS A 79 13.14 -8.14 9.53
CA CYS A 79 13.18 -7.49 8.22
C CYS A 79 12.67 -6.03 8.28
N TYR A 80 11.53 -5.80 8.91
CA TYR A 80 11.02 -4.43 9.08
C TYR A 80 11.98 -3.56 9.89
N CYS A 81 12.58 -4.10 10.97
CA CYS A 81 13.60 -3.38 11.74
C CYS A 81 14.82 -3.00 10.88
N HIS A 82 15.24 -3.89 9.98
CA HIS A 82 16.32 -3.63 9.04
C HIS A 82 15.97 -2.46 8.10
N TRP A 83 14.81 -2.49 7.45
CA TRP A 83 14.38 -1.43 6.53
C TRP A 83 14.14 -0.08 7.23
N VAL A 84 13.62 -0.10 8.45
CA VAL A 84 13.49 1.11 9.27
C VAL A 84 14.87 1.72 9.56
N LYS A 85 15.88 0.90 9.89
CA LYS A 85 17.27 1.35 10.09
C LYS A 85 17.90 1.91 8.81
N MET A 86 17.54 1.37 7.64
CA MET A 86 17.95 1.93 6.34
C MET A 86 17.31 3.29 6.03
N GLY A 87 16.29 3.70 6.79
CA GLY A 87 15.59 4.96 6.57
C GLY A 87 14.56 4.91 5.43
N VAL A 88 13.95 3.75 5.18
CA VAL A 88 12.83 3.65 4.22
C VAL A 88 11.71 4.58 4.66
N PRO A 89 11.16 5.42 3.77
CA PRO A 89 10.16 6.43 4.15
C PRO A 89 8.86 5.84 4.70
N TYR A 90 8.39 4.72 4.14
CA TYR A 90 7.10 4.13 4.53
C TYR A 90 7.19 2.61 4.66
N ILE A 91 6.47 2.06 5.64
CA ILE A 91 6.21 0.61 5.77
C ILE A 91 4.71 0.37 5.92
N ASP A 92 4.21 -0.68 5.27
CA ASP A 92 2.82 -1.17 5.40
C ASP A 92 2.81 -2.35 6.36
N VAL A 93 2.13 -2.18 7.49
CA VAL A 93 2.00 -3.20 8.54
C VAL A 93 0.53 -3.52 8.73
N ASP A 94 0.16 -4.81 8.74
CA ASP A 94 -1.22 -5.19 9.04
C ASP A 94 -1.52 -4.85 10.51
N PHE A 95 -2.71 -4.32 10.76
CA PHE A 95 -3.13 -3.86 12.09
C PHE A 95 -3.10 -4.97 13.15
N TYR A 96 -3.34 -6.20 12.74
CA TYR A 96 -3.35 -7.36 13.64
C TYR A 96 -2.03 -8.16 13.64
N GLU A 97 -0.95 -7.61 13.09
CA GLU A 97 0.37 -8.24 13.27
C GLU A 97 0.80 -8.15 14.74
N PRO A 98 1.34 -9.24 15.31
CA PRO A 98 1.67 -9.29 16.73
C PRO A 98 2.76 -8.30 17.14
N PHE A 99 3.53 -7.76 16.19
CA PHE A 99 4.65 -6.84 16.41
C PHE A 99 4.34 -5.39 15.96
N THR A 100 3.06 -5.06 15.74
CA THR A 100 2.66 -3.71 15.27
C THR A 100 3.06 -2.61 16.26
N GLU A 101 2.86 -2.85 17.55
CA GLU A 101 3.17 -1.85 18.59
C GLU A 101 4.68 -1.63 18.72
N GLU A 102 5.49 -2.67 18.63
CA GLU A 102 6.95 -2.60 18.66
C GLU A 102 7.49 -1.82 17.46
N LEU A 103 6.95 -2.02 16.26
CA LEU A 103 7.35 -1.25 15.08
C LEU A 103 6.95 0.23 15.19
N LEU A 104 5.77 0.52 15.72
CA LEU A 104 5.35 1.90 15.99
C LEU A 104 6.31 2.60 16.96
N ALA A 105 6.71 1.92 18.03
CA ALA A 105 7.68 2.43 18.98
C ALA A 105 9.05 2.65 18.33
N LEU A 106 9.52 1.68 17.53
CA LEU A 106 10.80 1.79 16.82
C LEU A 106 10.83 3.01 15.88
N CYS A 107 9.78 3.20 15.07
CA CYS A 107 9.70 4.32 14.14
C CYS A 107 9.69 5.69 14.86
N LYS A 108 9.03 5.78 16.02
CA LYS A 108 9.08 6.99 16.86
C LYS A 108 10.47 7.28 17.39
N HIS A 109 11.22 6.25 17.84
CA HIS A 109 12.59 6.39 18.33
C HIS A 109 13.59 6.82 17.25
N GLN A 110 13.31 6.54 15.99
CA GLN A 110 14.13 6.97 14.85
C GLN A 110 13.72 8.35 14.29
N GLU A 111 13.23 9.24 15.14
CA GLU A 111 12.86 10.61 14.79
C GLU A 111 11.76 10.69 13.70
N GLY A 112 10.98 9.63 13.53
CA GLY A 112 9.89 9.59 12.56
C GLY A 112 10.33 9.58 11.10
N ARG A 113 11.58 9.17 10.80
CA ARG A 113 12.07 9.04 9.42
C ARG A 113 11.26 8.03 8.61
N THR A 114 10.84 6.94 9.25
CA THR A 114 9.94 5.95 8.68
C THR A 114 8.53 6.15 9.22
N GLN A 115 7.57 6.28 8.33
CA GLN A 115 6.14 6.41 8.65
C GLN A 115 5.41 5.09 8.43
N ILE A 116 4.43 4.79 9.27
CA ILE A 116 3.67 3.55 9.20
C ILE A 116 2.30 3.80 8.54
N ILE A 117 2.01 2.98 7.52
CA ILE A 117 0.67 2.76 7.01
C ILE A 117 0.12 1.54 7.74
N LEU A 118 -0.91 1.71 8.56
CA LEU A 118 -1.62 0.58 9.14
C LEU A 118 -2.65 0.07 8.15
N SER A 119 -2.60 -1.22 7.85
CA SER A 119 -3.48 -1.83 6.87
C SER A 119 -4.31 -2.97 7.46
N HIS A 120 -5.48 -3.21 6.87
CA HIS A 120 -6.26 -4.40 7.13
C HIS A 120 -6.94 -4.88 5.87
N HIS A 121 -7.00 -6.22 5.71
CA HIS A 121 -7.58 -6.87 4.54
C HIS A 121 -8.79 -7.72 4.95
N ILE A 122 -9.94 -7.43 4.36
CA ILE A 122 -11.18 -8.21 4.56
C ILE A 122 -11.45 -9.02 3.29
N TYR A 123 -11.25 -10.33 3.35
CA TYR A 123 -11.44 -11.24 2.21
C TYR A 123 -12.88 -11.74 2.06
N GLN A 124 -13.68 -11.68 3.12
CA GLN A 124 -15.09 -12.05 3.14
C GLN A 124 -15.88 -10.90 3.75
N TYR A 125 -16.44 -10.06 2.89
CA TYR A 125 -17.21 -8.89 3.32
C TYR A 125 -18.69 -9.24 3.39
N ASP A 126 -19.27 -8.97 4.54
CA ASP A 126 -20.68 -9.25 4.89
C ASP A 126 -21.62 -8.05 4.68
N GLY A 127 -21.14 -6.98 4.04
CA GLY A 127 -21.90 -5.73 3.85
C GLY A 127 -21.90 -4.80 5.06
N ASN A 128 -21.21 -5.13 6.15
CA ASN A 128 -21.25 -4.35 7.39
C ASN A 128 -20.23 -3.21 7.42
N LEU A 129 -20.61 -2.03 6.92
CA LEU A 129 -19.78 -0.81 6.99
C LEU A 129 -19.48 -0.35 8.42
N VAL A 130 -20.33 -0.66 9.40
CA VAL A 130 -20.11 -0.27 10.80
C VAL A 130 -18.84 -0.94 11.33
N LYS A 131 -18.64 -2.22 10.99
CA LYS A 131 -17.44 -2.97 11.34
C LYS A 131 -16.17 -2.34 10.74
N ILE A 132 -16.21 -1.98 9.45
CA ILE A 132 -15.07 -1.33 8.78
C ILE A 132 -14.76 0.02 9.42
N ARG A 133 -15.79 0.83 9.66
CA ARG A 133 -15.67 2.13 10.32
C ARG A 133 -15.05 2.00 11.73
N HIS A 134 -15.44 0.98 12.48
CA HIS A 134 -14.87 0.70 13.79
C HIS A 134 -13.39 0.37 13.67
N ILE A 135 -12.98 -0.54 12.77
CA ILE A 135 -11.57 -0.92 12.56
C ILE A 135 -10.73 0.32 12.20
N ILE A 136 -11.17 1.15 11.27
CA ILE A 136 -10.43 2.38 10.89
C ILE A 136 -10.25 3.28 12.12
N ARG A 137 -11.28 3.47 12.94
CA ARG A 137 -11.18 4.29 14.15
C ARG A 137 -10.20 3.72 15.18
N GLU A 138 -10.15 2.39 15.33
CA GLU A 138 -9.15 1.72 16.18
C GLU A 138 -7.73 1.93 15.63
N MET A 139 -7.52 1.74 14.32
CA MET A 139 -6.23 1.99 13.68
C MET A 139 -5.75 3.44 13.87
N LYS A 140 -6.66 4.41 13.79
CA LYS A 140 -6.34 5.84 13.97
C LYS A 140 -5.85 6.20 15.38
N LYS A 141 -6.14 5.40 16.40
CA LYS A 141 -5.61 5.60 17.76
C LYS A 141 -4.08 5.49 17.83
N TYR A 142 -3.49 4.76 16.88
CA TYR A 142 -2.04 4.59 16.76
C TYR A 142 -1.36 5.71 15.96
N ASN A 143 -2.15 6.65 15.42
CA ASN A 143 -1.69 7.79 14.65
C ASN A 143 -0.81 7.41 13.43
N PRO A 144 -1.25 6.45 12.59
CA PRO A 144 -0.53 6.12 11.35
C PRO A 144 -0.60 7.28 10.36
N VAL A 145 0.31 7.30 9.37
CA VAL A 145 0.23 8.30 8.29
C VAL A 145 -1.05 8.12 7.47
N PHE A 146 -1.42 6.89 7.19
CA PHE A 146 -2.69 6.50 6.55
C PHE A 146 -3.21 5.21 7.16
N CYS A 147 -4.54 5.05 7.22
CA CYS A 147 -5.17 3.75 7.36
C CYS A 147 -5.47 3.18 5.97
N LYS A 148 -5.18 1.89 5.76
CA LYS A 148 -5.45 1.20 4.50
C LYS A 148 -6.45 0.06 4.74
N MET A 149 -7.61 0.15 4.11
CA MET A 149 -8.65 -0.88 4.13
C MET A 149 -8.82 -1.46 2.74
N ALA A 150 -8.42 -2.71 2.55
CA ALA A 150 -8.63 -3.44 1.32
C ALA A 150 -9.73 -4.48 1.55
N VAL A 151 -10.88 -4.29 0.93
CA VAL A 151 -12.09 -5.09 1.18
C VAL A 151 -12.49 -5.83 -0.09
N HIS A 152 -12.64 -7.14 -0.02
CA HIS A 152 -13.15 -7.92 -1.14
C HIS A 152 -14.68 -7.81 -1.17
N CYS A 153 -15.18 -7.02 -2.14
CA CYS A 153 -16.60 -6.92 -2.42
C CYS A 153 -16.97 -7.89 -3.55
N SER A 154 -18.00 -8.68 -3.32
CA SER A 154 -18.54 -9.62 -4.32
C SER A 154 -19.46 -8.96 -5.36
N GLU A 155 -19.90 -7.72 -5.06
CA GLU A 155 -20.82 -6.94 -5.89
C GLU A 155 -20.34 -5.49 -6.02
N ALA A 156 -20.61 -4.88 -7.17
CA ALA A 156 -20.25 -3.48 -7.42
C ALA A 156 -20.93 -2.50 -6.45
N MET A 157 -22.16 -2.80 -6.02
CA MET A 157 -22.89 -1.96 -5.06
C MET A 157 -22.20 -1.92 -3.70
N GLN A 158 -21.67 -3.06 -3.21
CA GLN A 158 -20.87 -3.09 -1.97
C GLN A 158 -19.62 -2.20 -2.08
N ALA A 159 -18.98 -2.19 -3.25
CA ALA A 159 -17.82 -1.33 -3.48
C ALA A 159 -18.20 0.16 -3.49
N LEU A 160 -19.36 0.52 -4.06
CA LEU A 160 -19.89 1.89 -4.00
C LEU A 160 -20.22 2.32 -2.57
N GLU A 161 -20.85 1.45 -1.79
CA GLU A 161 -21.13 1.69 -0.37
C GLU A 161 -19.83 1.88 0.43
N LEU A 162 -18.81 1.05 0.17
CA LEU A 162 -17.49 1.17 0.78
C LEU A 162 -16.87 2.56 0.53
N LEU A 163 -16.98 3.08 -0.70
CA LEU A 163 -16.48 4.41 -1.04
C LEU A 163 -17.18 5.54 -0.29
N SER A 164 -18.38 5.32 0.25
CA SER A 164 -19.06 6.32 1.08
C SER A 164 -18.31 6.67 2.35
N LEU A 165 -17.39 5.80 2.81
CA LEU A 165 -16.53 6.05 3.97
C LEU A 165 -15.56 7.22 3.77
N TYR A 166 -15.31 7.66 2.54
CA TYR A 166 -14.51 8.87 2.26
C TYR A 166 -15.14 10.17 2.81
N LYS A 167 -16.42 10.17 3.11
CA LYS A 167 -17.07 11.28 3.83
C LYS A 167 -16.52 11.46 5.26
N GLU A 168 -16.06 10.36 5.87
CA GLU A 168 -15.51 10.36 7.24
C GLU A 168 -13.98 10.27 7.26
N PHE A 169 -13.39 9.58 6.27
CA PHE A 169 -11.97 9.26 6.21
C PHE A 169 -11.35 9.65 4.85
N PRO A 170 -11.36 10.95 4.47
CA PRO A 170 -11.01 11.39 3.13
C PRO A 170 -9.52 11.19 2.77
N HIS A 171 -8.64 11.03 3.76
CA HIS A 171 -7.19 10.91 3.53
C HIS A 171 -6.66 9.48 3.76
N ASP A 172 -7.55 8.51 3.83
CA ASP A 172 -7.17 7.12 4.00
C ASP A 172 -7.23 6.35 2.66
N LEU A 173 -6.72 5.14 2.65
CA LEU A 173 -6.72 4.25 1.49
C LEU A 173 -7.83 3.20 1.65
N ILE A 174 -9.02 3.48 1.16
CA ILE A 174 -10.18 2.59 1.28
C ILE A 174 -10.63 2.17 -0.11
N PHE A 175 -10.46 0.90 -0.46
CA PHE A 175 -10.79 0.40 -1.79
C PHE A 175 -11.23 -1.06 -1.77
N SER A 176 -11.93 -1.44 -2.84
CA SER A 176 -12.32 -2.83 -3.04
C SER A 176 -11.26 -3.63 -3.77
N MET A 177 -11.09 -4.88 -3.34
CA MET A 177 -10.40 -5.93 -4.06
C MET A 177 -11.40 -6.73 -4.90
N GLY A 178 -10.87 -7.53 -5.83
CA GLY A 178 -11.68 -8.35 -6.73
C GLY A 178 -12.12 -7.59 -7.98
N ARG A 179 -12.65 -8.37 -8.93
CA ARG A 179 -13.08 -7.88 -10.24
C ARG A 179 -14.16 -6.81 -10.11
N GLU A 180 -15.18 -7.08 -9.30
CA GLU A 180 -16.39 -6.24 -9.20
C GLU A 180 -16.09 -4.88 -8.54
N GLY A 181 -15.03 -4.80 -7.74
CA GLY A 181 -14.60 -3.57 -7.07
C GLY A 181 -13.44 -2.84 -7.73
N GLY A 182 -12.91 -3.33 -8.87
CA GLY A 182 -11.71 -2.77 -9.52
C GLY A 182 -11.83 -1.27 -9.86
N PHE A 183 -13.02 -0.79 -10.20
CA PHE A 183 -13.30 0.63 -10.47
C PHE A 183 -13.02 1.54 -9.27
N SER A 184 -13.11 1.02 -8.05
CA SER A 184 -12.84 1.80 -6.83
C SER A 184 -11.42 2.40 -6.85
N ARG A 185 -10.45 1.72 -7.46
CA ARG A 185 -9.06 2.20 -7.59
C ARG A 185 -8.94 3.41 -8.53
N ILE A 186 -9.88 3.56 -9.47
CA ILE A 186 -9.96 4.76 -10.32
C ILE A 186 -10.60 5.91 -9.55
N ALA A 187 -11.61 5.60 -8.71
CA ALA A 187 -12.41 6.61 -8.02
C ALA A 187 -11.71 7.21 -6.79
N ILE A 188 -10.96 6.43 -6.01
CA ILE A 188 -10.46 6.85 -4.70
C ILE A 188 -9.59 8.12 -4.71
N PRO A 189 -8.73 8.39 -5.71
CA PRO A 189 -7.97 9.64 -5.71
C PRO A 189 -8.85 10.88 -5.82
N PHE A 190 -9.98 10.78 -6.54
CA PHE A 190 -10.95 11.88 -6.65
C PHE A 190 -11.78 12.07 -5.39
N LEU A 191 -11.77 11.09 -4.48
CA LEU A 191 -12.42 11.14 -3.17
C LEU A 191 -11.49 11.60 -2.05
N GLY A 192 -10.20 11.84 -2.37
CA GLY A 192 -9.21 12.38 -1.44
C GLY A 192 -8.17 11.38 -0.95
N ALA A 193 -8.15 10.14 -1.47
CA ALA A 193 -7.07 9.21 -1.16
C ALA A 193 -5.70 9.77 -1.57
N PRO A 194 -4.63 9.52 -0.79
CA PRO A 194 -3.30 10.04 -1.07
C PRO A 194 -2.72 9.52 -2.39
N TYR A 195 -3.12 8.33 -2.81
CA TYR A 195 -2.77 7.71 -4.08
C TYR A 195 -3.69 6.53 -4.39
N THR A 196 -3.56 5.96 -5.58
CA THR A 196 -4.13 4.65 -5.92
C THR A 196 -3.04 3.66 -6.32
N TYR A 197 -3.29 2.37 -6.19
CA TYR A 197 -2.35 1.31 -6.55
C TYR A 197 -2.48 0.88 -8.01
N ALA A 198 -1.33 0.65 -8.66
CA ALA A 198 -1.23 0.11 -10.01
C ALA A 198 -0.15 -0.98 -10.10
N ALA A 199 -0.38 -2.00 -10.90
CA ALA A 199 0.65 -2.99 -11.22
C ALA A 199 1.69 -2.39 -12.15
N TYR A 200 2.98 -2.43 -11.76
CA TYR A 200 4.08 -2.06 -12.64
C TYR A 200 4.35 -3.17 -13.65
N SER A 201 4.53 -4.41 -13.17
CA SER A 201 4.70 -5.61 -14.01
C SER A 201 3.87 -6.76 -13.43
N GLY A 202 3.05 -7.40 -14.28
CA GLY A 202 2.15 -8.46 -13.84
C GLY A 202 1.05 -7.99 -12.88
N SER A 203 0.06 -8.82 -12.60
CA SER A 203 -0.98 -8.54 -11.59
C SER A 203 -0.83 -9.53 -10.43
N ILE A 204 -0.67 -9.01 -9.20
CA ILE A 204 -0.52 -9.81 -7.97
C ILE A 204 -1.78 -9.82 -7.11
N ALA A 205 -2.74 -8.99 -7.44
CA ALA A 205 -3.99 -8.88 -6.68
C ALA A 205 -5.19 -8.75 -7.62
N PRO A 206 -6.28 -9.47 -7.36
CA PRO A 206 -7.52 -9.32 -8.13
C PRO A 206 -8.00 -7.86 -8.12
N GLY A 207 -8.31 -7.32 -9.31
CA GLY A 207 -8.74 -5.93 -9.48
C GLY A 207 -7.61 -4.89 -9.45
N LEU A 208 -6.34 -5.29 -9.36
CA LEU A 208 -5.21 -4.38 -9.54
C LEU A 208 -5.03 -4.06 -11.02
N LEU A 209 -5.16 -2.79 -11.37
CA LEU A 209 -5.08 -2.32 -12.75
C LEU A 209 -3.63 -2.09 -13.18
N PRO A 210 -3.29 -2.32 -14.47
CA PRO A 210 -1.99 -1.94 -15.01
C PRO A 210 -1.72 -0.44 -14.87
N ALA A 211 -0.48 -0.05 -14.61
CA ALA A 211 -0.09 1.35 -14.46
C ALA A 211 -0.39 2.16 -15.72
N ASP A 212 -0.15 1.60 -16.90
CA ASP A 212 -0.42 2.26 -18.17
C ASP A 212 -1.89 2.58 -18.39
N LEU A 213 -2.77 1.69 -17.94
CA LEU A 213 -4.21 1.91 -18.04
C LEU A 213 -4.66 3.06 -17.14
N LEU A 214 -4.20 3.09 -15.88
CA LEU A 214 -4.52 4.19 -14.94
C LEU A 214 -3.96 5.52 -15.43
N LEU A 215 -2.73 5.53 -15.96
CA LEU A 215 -2.14 6.71 -16.58
C LEU A 215 -3.01 7.23 -17.72
N ALA A 216 -3.41 6.36 -18.65
CA ALA A 216 -4.24 6.76 -19.79
C ALA A 216 -5.58 7.36 -19.34
N ILE A 217 -6.23 6.76 -18.31
CA ILE A 217 -7.50 7.25 -17.76
C ILE A 217 -7.30 8.64 -17.12
N PHE A 218 -6.29 8.82 -16.28
CA PHE A 218 -6.07 10.06 -15.55
C PHE A 218 -5.57 11.19 -16.47
N ASP A 219 -4.73 10.88 -17.47
CA ASP A 219 -4.29 11.85 -18.48
C ASP A 219 -5.47 12.31 -19.36
N TRP A 220 -6.36 11.37 -19.72
CA TRP A 220 -7.57 11.73 -20.44
C TRP A 220 -8.47 12.64 -19.60
N TRP A 221 -8.65 12.30 -18.31
CA TRP A 221 -9.46 13.09 -17.38
C TRP A 221 -8.90 14.51 -17.22
N ASP A 222 -7.61 14.64 -16.98
CA ASP A 222 -6.96 15.93 -16.75
C ASP A 222 -7.07 16.85 -18.00
N LYS A 223 -6.95 16.28 -19.21
CA LYS A 223 -7.09 17.01 -20.46
C LYS A 223 -8.49 17.54 -20.76
N HIS A 224 -9.53 16.85 -20.27
CA HIS A 224 -10.91 17.16 -20.64
C HIS A 224 -11.72 17.81 -19.50
N ASN A 225 -11.15 17.94 -18.29
CA ASN A 225 -11.80 18.52 -17.12
C ASN A 225 -10.93 19.58 -16.41
N ALA A 226 -9.89 20.11 -17.09
CA ALA A 226 -9.04 21.19 -16.61
C ALA A 226 -9.64 22.57 -16.92
#